data_68e317b894ab177ff36d59f7c584f275
#
_entry.id   68e317b894ab177ff36d59f7c584f275
#
_cell.length_a   1.000
_cell.length_b   1.000
_cell.length_c   1.000
_cell.angle_alpha   90.00
_cell.angle_beta   90.00
_cell.angle_gamma   90.00
#
_symmetry.space_group_name_H-M   'P 1'
#
loop_
_entity.id
_entity.type
_entity.pdbx_description
1 polymer ?
#
loop_
_entity_poly.entity_id
_entity_poly.type
_entity_poly.pdbx_seq_one_letter_code
_entity_poly.pdbx_strand_id
1 'polypeptide(L)'
;TKFEFDWIIDYMRHQAYLTKGVKAYAYNEQTKQECAFYFEGGIQSYVRHLNIGRDTVGDNVFYVEKQIEDVMVEVALQYNDGFNETVKAFANNVFNPDGGTHLVGFRTALTRVVNDYARKNGLLKEKEENLTGDDCREGLTAVILVKIPDPQFEGQTKNKLGNPELRGYVDKVMSEYFSYYLEENPAVAKNIIGKALLAARARKAARAARENIIRKGVLDGASMPGKLADCSSKNPADSEIYLVEGDSAGGSAKSGRDSKTQAILPLRGKVLNVERARLDKMLANNEIVSLIKALGVGIDEQFDIGGLRYHRIIIMTDADVDGSHISTLLLTFFFRYMPSIIENGHLYLAKPPLYLLKGSGNKKTYVYSDIERDEIIDKLIADRKEAGVKIDPTDDKKKQSGLSDIQRYKGLGEMDAEQLWDTTMNPENRVLIQVKVEDAEKADAIFNKLMGEEVELRKNFIQSRAKFVKDLDI
;
A
#
# COMPACT_ATOMS: atom_id res chain seq x y z
N THR A 1 -32.75 0.21 -7.46
CA THR A 1 -31.41 -0.35 -7.18
C THR A 1 -30.69 -0.46 -8.50
N LYS A 2 -29.55 0.20 -8.66
CA LYS A 2 -28.70 0.00 -9.86
C LYS A 2 -27.81 -1.21 -9.56
N PHE A 3 -27.88 -2.23 -10.40
CA PHE A 3 -26.95 -3.36 -10.37
C PHE A 3 -25.68 -2.95 -11.12
N GLU A 4 -24.52 -3.16 -10.51
CA GLU A 4 -23.22 -3.03 -11.16
C GLU A 4 -22.89 -4.35 -11.84
N PHE A 5 -22.84 -4.35 -13.18
CA PHE A 5 -22.64 -5.57 -13.97
C PHE A 5 -21.27 -6.20 -13.71
N ASP A 6 -20.25 -5.39 -13.48
CA ASP A 6 -18.90 -5.86 -13.16
C ASP A 6 -18.87 -6.70 -11.87
N TRP A 7 -19.65 -6.31 -10.84
CA TRP A 7 -19.78 -7.11 -9.63
C TRP A 7 -20.42 -8.49 -9.89
N ILE A 8 -21.44 -8.53 -10.76
CA ILE A 8 -22.09 -9.78 -11.15
C ILE A 8 -21.11 -10.67 -11.92
N ILE A 9 -20.33 -10.11 -12.83
CA ILE A 9 -19.29 -10.81 -13.59
C ILE A 9 -18.25 -11.43 -12.64
N ASP A 10 -17.76 -10.68 -11.68
CA ASP A 10 -16.76 -11.15 -10.72
C ASP A 10 -17.32 -12.26 -9.83
N TYR A 11 -18.54 -12.10 -9.33
CA TYR A 11 -19.22 -13.14 -8.57
C TYR A 11 -19.39 -14.43 -9.38
N MET A 12 -19.89 -14.35 -10.61
CA MET A 12 -20.10 -15.50 -11.50
C MET A 12 -18.77 -16.20 -11.85
N ARG A 13 -17.72 -15.45 -12.06
CA ARG A 13 -16.37 -15.98 -12.29
C ARG A 13 -15.89 -16.78 -11.09
N HIS A 14 -16.04 -16.27 -9.87
CA HIS A 14 -15.67 -16.97 -8.64
C HIS A 14 -16.48 -18.27 -8.47
N GLN A 15 -17.79 -18.23 -8.69
CA GLN A 15 -18.63 -19.44 -8.60
C GLN A 15 -18.25 -20.49 -9.65
N ALA A 16 -17.85 -20.08 -10.87
CA ALA A 16 -17.39 -20.99 -11.91
C ALA A 16 -16.06 -21.67 -11.55
N TYR A 17 -15.14 -20.99 -10.82
CA TYR A 17 -13.92 -21.63 -10.30
C TYR A 17 -14.21 -22.65 -9.21
N LEU A 18 -15.18 -22.37 -8.33
CA LEU A 18 -15.51 -23.22 -7.18
C LEU A 18 -16.39 -24.43 -7.57
N THR A 19 -16.99 -24.39 -8.77
CA THR A 19 -17.89 -25.47 -9.22
C THR A 19 -17.42 -26.01 -10.55
N LYS A 20 -16.48 -26.96 -10.48
CA LYS A 20 -15.87 -27.63 -11.61
C LYS A 20 -16.93 -28.20 -12.56
N GLY A 21 -16.75 -27.96 -13.87
CA GLY A 21 -17.65 -28.48 -14.90
C GLY A 21 -18.94 -27.68 -15.11
N VAL A 22 -19.18 -26.59 -14.35
CA VAL A 22 -20.35 -25.72 -14.54
C VAL A 22 -19.99 -24.52 -15.42
N LYS A 23 -20.82 -24.26 -16.45
CA LYS A 23 -20.74 -23.08 -17.27
C LYS A 23 -21.65 -22.00 -16.69
N ALA A 24 -21.07 -20.87 -16.28
CA ALA A 24 -21.79 -19.69 -15.83
C ALA A 24 -21.92 -18.68 -16.98
N TYR A 25 -23.10 -18.12 -17.16
CA TYR A 25 -23.39 -17.16 -18.24
C TYR A 25 -24.12 -15.95 -17.68
N ALA A 26 -23.63 -14.75 -17.96
CA ALA A 26 -24.25 -13.49 -17.58
C ALA A 26 -24.52 -12.62 -18.81
N TYR A 27 -25.71 -12.05 -18.90
CA TYR A 27 -26.12 -11.15 -19.98
C TYR A 27 -26.81 -9.91 -19.41
N ASN A 28 -26.36 -8.74 -19.83
CA ASN A 28 -26.97 -7.47 -19.48
C ASN A 28 -27.87 -6.98 -20.65
N GLU A 29 -29.18 -7.01 -20.45
CA GLU A 29 -30.15 -6.60 -21.49
C GLU A 29 -30.05 -5.13 -21.88
N GLN A 30 -29.63 -4.25 -20.96
CA GLN A 30 -29.54 -2.81 -21.20
C GLN A 30 -28.30 -2.44 -22.02
N THR A 31 -27.13 -2.97 -21.63
CA THR A 31 -25.85 -2.65 -22.30
C THR A 31 -25.48 -3.63 -23.42
N LYS A 32 -26.23 -4.75 -23.54
CA LYS A 32 -25.95 -5.85 -24.46
C LYS A 32 -24.60 -6.53 -24.24
N GLN A 33 -24.03 -6.35 -23.04
CA GLN A 33 -22.80 -7.02 -22.63
C GLN A 33 -23.11 -8.45 -22.20
N GLU A 34 -22.24 -9.39 -22.59
CA GLU A 34 -22.34 -10.79 -22.22
C GLU A 34 -20.98 -11.35 -21.78
N CYS A 35 -21.00 -12.27 -20.84
CA CYS A 35 -19.84 -13.01 -20.34
C CYS A 35 -20.20 -14.46 -20.09
N ALA A 36 -19.26 -15.36 -20.39
CA ALA A 36 -19.39 -16.78 -20.07
C ALA A 36 -18.11 -17.28 -19.39
N PHE A 37 -18.26 -18.07 -18.34
CA PHE A 37 -17.14 -18.65 -17.58
C PHE A 37 -17.32 -20.16 -17.53
N TYR A 38 -16.23 -20.87 -17.81
CA TYR A 38 -16.10 -22.32 -17.67
C TYR A 38 -14.66 -22.66 -17.33
N PHE A 39 -14.44 -23.28 -16.18
CA PHE A 39 -13.10 -23.65 -15.72
C PHE A 39 -13.05 -25.14 -15.39
N GLU A 40 -12.54 -25.92 -16.33
CA GLU A 40 -12.43 -27.36 -16.18
C GLU A 40 -11.50 -27.77 -15.01
N GLY A 41 -10.45 -26.99 -14.77
CA GLY A 41 -9.53 -27.20 -13.64
C GLY A 41 -10.04 -26.70 -12.28
N GLY A 42 -11.26 -26.12 -12.22
CA GLY A 42 -11.83 -25.67 -10.94
C GLY A 42 -10.88 -24.73 -10.17
N ILE A 43 -10.60 -25.03 -8.89
CA ILE A 43 -9.73 -24.22 -8.03
C ILE A 43 -8.25 -24.22 -8.46
N GLN A 44 -7.78 -25.20 -9.26
CA GLN A 44 -6.45 -25.11 -9.88
C GLN A 44 -6.38 -23.93 -10.87
N SER A 45 -7.45 -23.78 -11.68
CA SER A 45 -7.56 -22.64 -12.61
C SER A 45 -7.64 -21.33 -11.85
N TYR A 46 -8.25 -21.34 -10.66
CA TYR A 46 -8.31 -20.16 -9.80
C TYR A 46 -6.92 -19.76 -9.27
N VAL A 47 -6.12 -20.73 -8.80
CA VAL A 47 -4.74 -20.48 -8.36
C VAL A 47 -3.90 -19.92 -9.51
N ARG A 48 -4.02 -20.47 -10.73
CA ARG A 48 -3.33 -19.93 -11.92
C ARG A 48 -3.79 -18.50 -12.22
N HIS A 49 -5.08 -18.21 -12.09
CA HIS A 49 -5.60 -16.86 -12.28
C HIS A 49 -5.05 -15.87 -11.24
N LEU A 50 -4.96 -16.27 -9.98
CA LEU A 50 -4.37 -15.45 -8.90
C LEU A 50 -2.86 -15.22 -9.08
N ASN A 51 -2.18 -16.06 -9.86
CA ASN A 51 -0.75 -15.94 -10.18
C ASN A 51 -0.48 -15.28 -11.54
N ILE A 52 -1.50 -14.76 -12.23
CA ILE A 52 -1.28 -14.05 -13.51
C ILE A 52 -0.33 -12.87 -13.27
N GLY A 53 0.73 -12.80 -14.09
CA GLY A 53 1.75 -11.73 -14.00
C GLY A 53 2.85 -11.95 -12.96
N ARG A 54 2.90 -13.14 -12.33
CA ARG A 54 3.95 -13.53 -11.37
C ARG A 54 4.75 -14.72 -11.92
N ASP A 55 6.03 -14.74 -11.59
CA ASP A 55 6.88 -15.90 -11.88
C ASP A 55 6.60 -17.00 -10.84
N THR A 56 6.14 -18.15 -11.32
CA THR A 56 5.75 -19.27 -10.44
C THR A 56 6.89 -20.22 -10.16
N VAL A 57 6.88 -20.82 -8.97
CA VAL A 57 7.80 -21.88 -8.58
C VAL A 57 7.25 -23.21 -9.11
N GLY A 58 7.75 -23.61 -10.28
CA GLY A 58 7.26 -24.77 -11.03
C GLY A 58 6.00 -24.48 -11.85
N ASP A 59 5.81 -25.27 -12.90
CA ASP A 59 4.73 -25.06 -13.87
C ASP A 59 3.39 -25.61 -13.36
N ASN A 60 3.43 -26.59 -12.46
CA ASN A 60 2.25 -27.30 -11.99
C ASN A 60 1.74 -26.75 -10.66
N VAL A 61 0.42 -26.53 -10.61
CA VAL A 61 -0.31 -26.26 -9.37
C VAL A 61 -0.47 -27.59 -8.62
N PHE A 62 -0.05 -27.65 -7.35
CA PHE A 62 -0.45 -28.74 -6.46
C PHE A 62 -1.97 -28.77 -6.32
N TYR A 63 -2.55 -29.94 -6.41
CA TYR A 63 -3.99 -30.14 -6.27
C TYR A 63 -4.30 -31.45 -5.59
N VAL A 64 -5.24 -31.41 -4.67
CA VAL A 64 -5.82 -32.58 -4.03
C VAL A 64 -7.32 -32.37 -3.79
N GLU A 65 -8.09 -33.41 -4.07
CA GLU A 65 -9.52 -33.52 -3.77
C GLU A 65 -9.76 -34.84 -3.06
N LYS A 66 -10.25 -34.81 -1.82
CA LYS A 66 -10.49 -36.02 -1.00
C LYS A 66 -11.75 -35.88 -0.19
N GLN A 67 -12.49 -36.97 -0.17
CA GLN A 67 -13.63 -37.13 0.73
C GLN A 67 -13.17 -37.83 2.00
N ILE A 68 -13.53 -37.25 3.15
CA ILE A 68 -13.34 -37.83 4.47
C ILE A 68 -14.72 -37.82 5.14
N GLU A 69 -15.29 -38.99 5.41
CA GLU A 69 -16.67 -39.11 5.86
C GLU A 69 -17.61 -38.36 4.89
N ASP A 70 -18.43 -37.45 5.40
CA ASP A 70 -19.38 -36.65 4.60
C ASP A 70 -18.79 -35.31 4.15
N VAL A 71 -17.49 -35.08 4.39
CA VAL A 71 -16.82 -33.81 4.06
C VAL A 71 -15.90 -33.99 2.84
N MET A 72 -16.05 -33.14 1.84
CA MET A 72 -15.07 -33.01 0.76
C MET A 72 -14.07 -31.93 1.08
N VAL A 73 -12.79 -32.26 1.00
CA VAL A 73 -11.68 -31.30 1.13
C VAL A 73 -11.00 -31.17 -0.20
N GLU A 74 -10.93 -29.97 -0.72
CA GLU A 74 -10.28 -29.64 -1.98
C GLU A 74 -9.26 -28.51 -1.74
N VAL A 75 -8.01 -28.72 -2.14
CA VAL A 75 -6.94 -27.73 -1.96
C VAL A 75 -6.12 -27.62 -3.23
N ALA A 76 -5.88 -26.39 -3.67
CA ALA A 76 -4.92 -26.08 -4.72
C ALA A 76 -3.94 -25.04 -4.20
N LEU A 77 -2.64 -25.20 -4.52
CA LEU A 77 -1.63 -24.21 -4.16
C LEU A 77 -0.48 -24.18 -5.17
N GLN A 78 0.17 -23.02 -5.24
CA GLN A 78 1.40 -22.79 -5.99
C GLN A 78 2.18 -21.65 -5.34
N TYR A 79 3.49 -21.73 -5.36
CA TYR A 79 4.35 -20.63 -4.94
C TYR A 79 4.71 -19.74 -6.12
N ASN A 80 4.97 -18.46 -5.85
CA ASN A 80 5.44 -17.47 -6.81
C ASN A 80 6.65 -16.70 -6.26
N ASP A 81 7.22 -15.80 -7.04
CA ASP A 81 8.39 -14.99 -6.68
C ASP A 81 8.08 -13.87 -5.68
N GLY A 82 6.80 -13.52 -5.49
CA GLY A 82 6.35 -12.49 -4.55
C GLY A 82 6.62 -12.81 -3.08
N PHE A 83 6.36 -11.86 -2.19
CA PHE A 83 6.59 -11.98 -0.74
C PHE A 83 5.30 -12.13 0.05
N ASN A 84 4.16 -11.80 -0.56
CA ASN A 84 2.86 -11.80 0.10
C ASN A 84 2.15 -13.16 -0.03
N GLU A 85 1.45 -13.55 1.03
CA GLU A 85 0.52 -14.68 1.02
C GLU A 85 -0.79 -14.26 0.32
N THR A 86 -1.29 -15.08 -0.61
CA THR A 86 -2.61 -14.95 -1.22
C THR A 86 -3.40 -16.22 -0.99
N VAL A 87 -4.18 -16.28 0.08
CA VAL A 87 -4.97 -17.47 0.43
C VAL A 87 -6.45 -17.14 0.43
N LYS A 88 -7.24 -17.95 -0.29
CA LYS A 88 -8.70 -17.87 -0.34
C LYS A 88 -9.30 -19.13 0.26
N ALA A 89 -10.14 -18.98 1.28
CA ALA A 89 -10.78 -20.09 1.99
C ALA A 89 -12.29 -20.05 1.77
N PHE A 90 -12.88 -21.22 1.47
CA PHE A 90 -14.30 -21.34 1.13
C PHE A 90 -14.94 -22.53 1.86
N ALA A 91 -16.18 -22.34 2.30
CA ALA A 91 -17.05 -23.40 2.79
C ALA A 91 -18.35 -23.40 1.99
N ASN A 92 -18.71 -24.52 1.35
CA ASN A 92 -19.90 -24.63 0.48
C ASN A 92 -20.00 -23.47 -0.52
N ASN A 93 -18.89 -23.12 -1.18
CA ASN A 93 -18.76 -22.01 -2.14
C ASN A 93 -18.96 -20.60 -1.54
N VAL A 94 -19.08 -20.47 -0.23
CA VAL A 94 -19.10 -19.17 0.46
C VAL A 94 -17.68 -18.77 0.83
N PHE A 95 -17.27 -17.57 0.47
CA PHE A 95 -15.95 -17.02 0.84
C PHE A 95 -15.91 -16.72 2.32
N ASN A 96 -14.84 -17.16 3.00
CA ASN A 96 -14.60 -16.91 4.40
C ASN A 96 -13.35 -16.01 4.56
N PRO A 97 -13.49 -14.69 4.52
CA PRO A 97 -12.36 -13.76 4.60
C PRO A 97 -11.56 -13.91 5.90
N ASP A 98 -12.23 -14.19 7.02
CA ASP A 98 -11.60 -14.42 8.32
C ASP A 98 -11.14 -15.89 8.48
N GLY A 99 -11.24 -16.70 7.42
CA GLY A 99 -10.83 -18.10 7.39
C GLY A 99 -11.70 -18.99 8.25
N GLY A 100 -11.09 -19.68 9.20
CA GLY A 100 -11.75 -20.63 10.10
C GLY A 100 -10.92 -21.89 10.30
N THR A 101 -11.53 -22.94 10.85
CA THR A 101 -10.88 -24.20 11.25
C THR A 101 -10.19 -24.90 10.07
N HIS A 102 -10.77 -24.87 8.87
CA HIS A 102 -10.18 -25.43 7.63
C HIS A 102 -8.89 -24.71 7.23
N LEU A 103 -8.84 -23.36 7.33
CA LEU A 103 -7.63 -22.58 7.06
C LEU A 103 -6.55 -22.83 8.12
N VAL A 104 -6.94 -22.98 9.39
CA VAL A 104 -6.02 -23.33 10.48
C VAL A 104 -5.40 -24.70 10.25
N GLY A 105 -6.19 -25.70 9.85
CA GLY A 105 -5.72 -27.04 9.48
C GLY A 105 -4.70 -26.99 8.33
N PHE A 106 -5.01 -26.27 7.27
CA PHE A 106 -4.14 -26.06 6.13
C PHE A 106 -2.78 -25.44 6.52
N ARG A 107 -2.81 -24.32 7.25
CA ARG A 107 -1.59 -23.60 7.68
C ARG A 107 -0.71 -24.43 8.60
N THR A 108 -1.33 -25.20 9.51
CA THR A 108 -0.62 -26.09 10.43
C THR A 108 0.09 -27.21 9.67
N ALA A 109 -0.63 -27.89 8.77
CA ALA A 109 -0.08 -28.98 7.95
C ALA A 109 1.03 -28.48 7.03
N LEU A 110 0.82 -27.36 6.32
CA LEU A 110 1.81 -26.78 5.41
C LEU A 110 3.13 -26.53 6.14
N THR A 111 3.08 -25.85 7.29
CA THR A 111 4.27 -25.52 8.08
C THR A 111 5.01 -26.77 8.55
N ARG A 112 4.26 -27.77 9.00
CA ARG A 112 4.84 -29.04 9.45
C ARG A 112 5.50 -29.78 8.28
N VAL A 113 4.80 -29.99 7.17
CA VAL A 113 5.32 -30.74 6.01
C VAL A 113 6.57 -30.09 5.42
N VAL A 114 6.58 -28.75 5.30
CA VAL A 114 7.77 -28.02 4.81
C VAL A 114 8.96 -28.23 5.74
N ASN A 115 8.78 -28.15 7.07
CA ASN A 115 9.85 -28.38 8.03
C ASN A 115 10.35 -29.83 8.01
N ASP A 116 9.44 -30.81 7.98
CA ASP A 116 9.76 -32.25 7.98
C ASP A 116 10.56 -32.60 6.72
N TYR A 117 10.13 -32.15 5.55
CA TYR A 117 10.85 -32.36 4.31
C TYR A 117 12.22 -31.68 4.31
N ALA A 118 12.30 -30.44 4.79
CA ALA A 118 13.55 -29.67 4.86
C ALA A 118 14.59 -30.38 5.76
N ARG A 119 14.17 -30.95 6.89
CA ARG A 119 15.04 -31.71 7.79
C ARG A 119 15.44 -33.07 7.20
N LYS A 120 14.47 -33.83 6.69
CA LYS A 120 14.70 -35.16 6.08
C LYS A 120 15.72 -35.09 4.95
N ASN A 121 15.71 -34.01 4.16
CA ASN A 121 16.60 -33.82 3.01
C ASN A 121 17.85 -32.96 3.32
N GLY A 122 18.12 -32.65 4.60
CA GLY A 122 19.31 -31.88 5.02
C GLY A 122 19.35 -30.44 4.56
N LEU A 123 18.22 -29.87 4.11
CA LEU A 123 18.09 -28.46 3.71
C LEU A 123 18.01 -27.53 4.92
N LEU A 124 17.53 -28.04 6.05
CA LEU A 124 17.54 -27.38 7.37
C LEU A 124 18.39 -28.21 8.34
N LYS A 125 19.45 -27.64 8.88
CA LYS A 125 20.38 -28.35 9.79
C LYS A 125 19.72 -28.61 11.15
N GLU A 126 20.11 -29.67 11.84
CA GLU A 126 19.56 -30.06 13.16
C GLU A 126 19.61 -28.96 14.21
N LYS A 127 20.68 -28.14 14.18
CA LYS A 127 20.87 -27.00 15.12
C LYS A 127 20.11 -25.73 14.73
N GLU A 128 19.54 -25.68 13.55
CA GLU A 128 18.75 -24.52 13.09
C GLU A 128 17.31 -24.64 13.62
N GLU A 129 16.72 -23.48 13.97
CA GLU A 129 15.32 -23.40 14.37
C GLU A 129 14.40 -23.78 13.21
N ASN A 130 13.23 -24.31 13.53
CA ASN A 130 12.19 -24.57 12.54
C ASN A 130 11.76 -23.27 11.85
N LEU A 131 11.40 -23.41 10.59
CA LEU A 131 10.72 -22.34 9.82
C LEU A 131 9.38 -22.04 10.48
N THR A 132 9.06 -20.76 10.63
CA THR A 132 7.76 -20.34 11.14
C THR A 132 6.68 -20.49 10.07
N GLY A 133 5.42 -20.40 10.47
CA GLY A 133 4.30 -20.40 9.52
C GLY A 133 4.44 -19.27 8.48
N ASP A 134 4.87 -18.08 8.89
CA ASP A 134 5.05 -16.94 7.99
C ASP A 134 6.19 -17.18 6.98
N ASP A 135 7.31 -17.77 7.43
CA ASP A 135 8.41 -18.15 6.54
C ASP A 135 7.94 -19.13 5.44
N CYS A 136 7.07 -20.09 5.82
CA CYS A 136 6.54 -21.10 4.91
C CYS A 136 5.46 -20.57 3.95
N ARG A 137 4.84 -19.42 4.27
CA ARG A 137 3.76 -18.85 3.46
C ARG A 137 4.20 -17.70 2.55
N GLU A 138 5.46 -17.28 2.62
CA GLU A 138 5.97 -16.22 1.74
C GLU A 138 5.88 -16.63 0.27
N GLY A 139 5.13 -15.82 -0.52
CA GLY A 139 4.86 -16.06 -1.93
C GLY A 139 3.92 -17.26 -2.21
N LEU A 140 3.14 -17.67 -1.21
CA LEU A 140 2.15 -18.74 -1.36
C LEU A 140 0.86 -18.18 -1.97
N THR A 141 0.37 -18.80 -3.02
CA THR A 141 -1.00 -18.66 -3.52
C THR A 141 -1.74 -19.98 -3.29
N ALA A 142 -2.86 -19.94 -2.56
CA ALA A 142 -3.64 -21.13 -2.26
C ALA A 142 -5.15 -20.86 -2.26
N VAL A 143 -5.90 -21.88 -2.65
CA VAL A 143 -7.36 -21.92 -2.52
C VAL A 143 -7.74 -23.18 -1.77
N ILE A 144 -8.48 -23.03 -0.69
CA ILE A 144 -8.99 -24.11 0.14
C ILE A 144 -10.52 -24.09 0.04
N LEU A 145 -11.10 -25.20 -0.38
CA LEU A 145 -12.56 -25.38 -0.46
C LEU A 145 -12.95 -26.61 0.34
N VAL A 146 -13.89 -26.45 1.26
CA VAL A 146 -14.53 -27.58 1.96
C VAL A 146 -16.01 -27.60 1.62
N LYS A 147 -16.56 -28.81 1.37
CA LYS A 147 -18.00 -29.03 1.23
C LYS A 147 -18.46 -29.90 2.38
N ILE A 148 -19.40 -29.41 3.16
CA ILE A 148 -19.85 -29.99 4.41
C ILE A 148 -21.38 -29.90 4.51
N PRO A 149 -22.06 -30.95 5.00
CA PRO A 149 -23.52 -30.94 5.12
C PRO A 149 -24.06 -29.86 6.03
N ASP A 150 -23.42 -29.64 7.19
CA ASP A 150 -23.86 -28.68 8.22
C ASP A 150 -22.74 -27.69 8.57
N PRO A 151 -22.57 -26.59 7.79
CA PRO A 151 -21.53 -25.59 8.05
C PRO A 151 -21.93 -24.66 9.22
N GLN A 152 -21.09 -24.63 10.25
CA GLN A 152 -21.23 -23.74 11.39
C GLN A 152 -20.35 -22.51 11.20
N PHE A 153 -20.95 -21.32 11.18
CA PHE A 153 -20.23 -20.07 11.00
C PHE A 153 -20.26 -19.20 12.25
N GLU A 154 -19.20 -18.47 12.50
CA GLU A 154 -19.22 -17.39 13.49
C GLU A 154 -19.97 -16.18 12.91
N GLY A 155 -21.26 -16.06 13.21
CA GLY A 155 -22.11 -14.94 12.81
C GLY A 155 -22.79 -15.05 11.44
N GLN A 156 -23.72 -14.14 11.19
CA GLN A 156 -24.61 -14.12 10.02
C GLN A 156 -23.86 -13.86 8.69
N THR A 157 -22.76 -13.15 8.72
CA THR A 157 -21.97 -12.80 7.53
C THR A 157 -21.19 -13.97 6.96
N LYS A 158 -21.11 -15.10 7.69
CA LYS A 158 -20.39 -16.33 7.30
C LYS A 158 -18.90 -16.12 7.02
N ASN A 159 -18.30 -15.11 7.64
CA ASN A 159 -16.90 -14.75 7.40
C ASN A 159 -15.92 -15.78 7.91
N LYS A 160 -16.27 -16.52 8.96
CA LYS A 160 -15.39 -17.50 9.61
C LYS A 160 -16.11 -18.82 9.87
N LEU A 161 -15.47 -19.93 9.43
CA LEU A 161 -15.99 -21.27 9.63
C LEU A 161 -15.54 -21.84 10.98
N GLY A 162 -16.51 -22.36 11.76
CA GLY A 162 -16.29 -22.80 13.14
C GLY A 162 -16.18 -24.30 13.36
N ASN A 163 -16.60 -25.14 12.42
CA ASN A 163 -16.63 -26.61 12.56
C ASN A 163 -15.29 -27.20 13.05
N PRO A 164 -15.17 -27.75 14.28
CA PRO A 164 -13.87 -28.16 14.85
C PRO A 164 -13.19 -29.29 14.10
N GLU A 165 -13.95 -30.25 13.57
CA GLU A 165 -13.48 -31.44 12.87
C GLU A 165 -12.69 -31.11 11.60
N LEU A 166 -13.03 -30.02 10.91
CA LEU A 166 -12.42 -29.63 9.65
C LEU A 166 -10.93 -29.31 9.79
N ARG A 167 -10.51 -28.85 10.96
CA ARG A 167 -9.08 -28.66 11.23
C ARG A 167 -8.30 -29.95 11.05
N GLY A 168 -8.81 -31.06 11.61
CA GLY A 168 -8.18 -32.36 11.51
C GLY A 168 -8.24 -32.95 10.10
N TYR A 169 -9.38 -32.81 9.43
CA TYR A 169 -9.55 -33.36 8.07
C TYR A 169 -8.64 -32.67 7.06
N VAL A 170 -8.60 -31.34 7.06
CA VAL A 170 -7.72 -30.59 6.16
C VAL A 170 -6.25 -30.82 6.50
N ASP A 171 -5.90 -30.87 7.78
CA ASP A 171 -4.54 -31.20 8.22
C ASP A 171 -4.09 -32.58 7.69
N LYS A 172 -4.92 -33.60 7.83
CA LYS A 172 -4.63 -34.96 7.35
C LYS A 172 -4.42 -35.01 5.84
N VAL A 173 -5.36 -34.42 5.06
CA VAL A 173 -5.27 -34.40 3.59
C VAL A 173 -4.00 -33.67 3.14
N MET A 174 -3.75 -32.49 3.69
CA MET A 174 -2.57 -31.71 3.34
C MET A 174 -1.27 -32.43 3.71
N SER A 175 -1.19 -32.99 4.91
CA SER A 175 0.03 -33.68 5.36
C SER A 175 0.40 -34.87 4.49
N GLU A 176 -0.59 -35.67 4.11
CA GLU A 176 -0.37 -36.84 3.27
C GLU A 176 0.00 -36.46 1.84
N TYR A 177 -0.87 -35.71 1.16
CA TYR A 177 -0.73 -35.47 -0.29
C TYR A 177 0.32 -34.42 -0.63
N PHE A 178 0.52 -33.41 0.22
CA PHE A 178 1.57 -32.41 -0.02
C PHE A 178 2.96 -33.00 0.25
N SER A 179 3.08 -33.92 1.20
CA SER A 179 4.35 -34.69 1.38
C SER A 179 4.71 -35.50 0.15
N TYR A 180 3.75 -36.23 -0.43
CA TYR A 180 3.96 -36.95 -1.68
C TYR A 180 4.37 -36.05 -2.83
N TYR A 181 3.66 -34.89 -2.96
CA TYR A 181 3.98 -33.93 -4.00
C TYR A 181 5.43 -33.43 -3.91
N LEU A 182 5.91 -33.11 -2.70
CA LEU A 182 7.28 -32.64 -2.51
C LEU A 182 8.29 -33.72 -2.84
N GLU A 183 8.00 -34.99 -2.51
CA GLU A 183 8.85 -36.13 -2.83
C GLU A 183 8.90 -36.43 -4.34
N GLU A 184 7.78 -36.32 -5.03
CA GLU A 184 7.67 -36.47 -6.48
C GLU A 184 8.29 -35.33 -7.27
N ASN A 185 8.37 -34.12 -6.67
CA ASN A 185 8.85 -32.90 -7.31
C ASN A 185 10.03 -32.26 -6.56
N PRO A 186 11.21 -32.95 -6.46
CA PRO A 186 12.31 -32.49 -5.60
C PRO A 186 12.89 -31.12 -5.99
N ALA A 187 12.83 -30.75 -7.27
CA ALA A 187 13.29 -29.44 -7.74
C ALA A 187 12.36 -28.32 -7.24
N VAL A 188 11.04 -28.53 -7.31
CA VAL A 188 10.03 -27.60 -6.79
C VAL A 188 10.15 -27.51 -5.28
N ALA A 189 10.27 -28.65 -4.59
CA ALA A 189 10.44 -28.69 -3.14
C ALA A 189 11.68 -27.90 -2.68
N LYS A 190 12.82 -28.07 -3.36
CA LYS A 190 14.04 -27.31 -3.05
C LYS A 190 13.85 -25.81 -3.23
N ASN A 191 13.12 -25.37 -4.25
CA ASN A 191 12.84 -23.96 -4.48
C ASN A 191 11.90 -23.40 -3.41
N ILE A 192 10.82 -24.10 -3.05
CA ILE A 192 9.90 -23.73 -1.98
C ILE A 192 10.66 -23.57 -0.66
N ILE A 193 11.46 -24.57 -0.27
CA ILE A 193 12.22 -24.53 0.98
C ILE A 193 13.31 -23.44 0.92
N GLY A 194 13.98 -23.28 -0.22
CA GLY A 194 14.96 -22.20 -0.42
C GLY A 194 14.35 -20.83 -0.19
N LYS A 195 13.12 -20.63 -0.67
CA LYS A 195 12.36 -19.39 -0.44
C LYS A 195 12.01 -19.22 1.05
N ALA A 196 11.50 -20.23 1.71
CA ALA A 196 11.19 -20.21 3.14
C ALA A 196 12.43 -19.94 4.01
N LEU A 197 13.58 -20.55 3.67
CA LEU A 197 14.86 -20.29 4.35
C LEU A 197 15.33 -18.84 4.16
N LEU A 198 15.12 -18.28 2.97
CA LEU A 198 15.44 -16.89 2.69
C LEU A 198 14.53 -15.95 3.49
N ALA A 199 13.22 -16.25 3.59
CA ALA A 199 12.28 -15.53 4.44
C ALA A 199 12.69 -15.56 5.91
N ALA A 200 13.07 -16.75 6.44
CA ALA A 200 13.56 -16.89 7.83
C ALA A 200 14.82 -16.06 8.10
N ARG A 201 15.76 -16.02 7.13
CA ARG A 201 16.97 -15.19 7.24
C ARG A 201 16.62 -13.70 7.23
N ALA A 202 15.73 -13.28 6.33
CA ALA A 202 15.27 -11.90 6.25
C ALA A 202 14.57 -11.47 7.54
N ARG A 203 13.70 -12.30 8.09
CA ARG A 203 13.03 -12.06 9.38
C ARG A 203 14.03 -11.91 10.53
N LYS A 204 15.05 -12.78 10.62
CA LYS A 204 16.12 -12.67 11.62
C LYS A 204 16.94 -11.39 11.44
N ALA A 205 17.28 -11.04 10.20
CA ALA A 205 18.01 -9.80 9.90
C ALA A 205 17.19 -8.56 10.28
N ALA A 206 15.88 -8.56 9.95
CA ALA A 206 14.97 -7.49 10.30
C ALA A 206 14.86 -7.32 11.83
N ARG A 207 14.76 -8.43 12.59
CA ARG A 207 14.75 -8.40 14.06
C ARG A 207 16.04 -7.81 14.62
N ALA A 208 17.20 -8.25 14.14
CA ALA A 208 18.49 -7.71 14.56
C ALA A 208 18.63 -6.21 14.22
N ALA A 209 18.14 -5.79 13.05
CA ALA A 209 18.13 -4.38 12.66
C ALA A 209 17.23 -3.54 13.58
N ARG A 210 16.02 -4.03 13.92
CA ARG A 210 15.12 -3.38 14.90
C ARG A 210 15.79 -3.22 16.27
N GLU A 211 16.37 -4.30 16.80
CA GLU A 211 17.07 -4.25 18.09
C GLU A 211 18.21 -3.23 18.08
N ASN A 212 18.95 -3.11 16.99
CA ASN A 212 20.00 -2.12 16.84
C ASN A 212 19.46 -0.68 16.78
N ILE A 213 18.32 -0.46 16.12
CA ILE A 213 17.67 0.86 16.06
C ILE A 213 17.24 1.28 17.45
N ILE A 214 16.69 0.36 18.26
CA ILE A 214 16.21 0.64 19.61
C ILE A 214 17.39 0.84 20.58
N ARG A 215 18.38 -0.07 20.58
CA ARG A 215 19.55 0.08 21.46
C ARG A 215 20.28 1.40 21.24
N LYS A 216 20.43 1.83 19.99
CA LYS A 216 21.02 3.13 19.64
C LYS A 216 20.08 4.31 19.95
N GLY A 217 18.75 4.11 19.95
CA GLY A 217 17.78 5.16 20.31
C GLY A 217 17.62 5.37 21.81
N VAL A 218 17.73 4.29 22.61
CA VAL A 218 17.53 4.33 24.08
C VAL A 218 18.83 4.68 24.83
N LEU A 219 20.00 4.25 24.32
CA LEU A 219 21.29 4.48 25.00
C LEU A 219 21.99 5.78 24.55
N ASP A 220 21.69 6.27 23.35
CA ASP A 220 22.25 7.52 22.83
C ASP A 220 21.13 8.53 22.63
N GLY A 221 20.84 9.37 23.60
CA GLY A 221 20.06 10.60 23.41
C GLY A 221 20.66 11.55 22.33
N ALA A 222 21.68 11.08 21.61
CA ALA A 222 22.43 11.78 20.55
C ALA A 222 22.23 11.21 19.13
N SER A 223 21.42 10.17 18.91
CA SER A 223 21.35 9.47 17.62
C SER A 223 20.14 9.88 16.75
N MET A 224 19.74 11.15 16.79
CA MET A 224 18.83 11.70 15.80
C MET A 224 19.46 11.68 14.40
N PRO A 225 18.65 11.51 13.34
CA PRO A 225 19.19 11.59 11.99
C PRO A 225 19.92 12.92 11.78
N GLY A 226 21.19 12.88 11.34
CA GLY A 226 22.00 14.09 11.19
C GLY A 226 21.42 15.13 10.22
N LYS A 227 20.47 14.72 9.38
CA LYS A 227 19.73 15.60 8.46
C LYS A 227 18.45 16.21 9.08
N LEU A 228 18.00 15.73 10.24
CA LEU A 228 16.83 16.30 10.93
C LEU A 228 17.19 17.65 11.53
N ALA A 229 16.48 18.69 11.10
CA ALA A 229 16.46 19.97 11.81
C ALA A 229 15.30 19.95 12.81
N ASP A 230 15.58 19.51 14.03
CA ASP A 230 14.56 19.34 15.08
C ASP A 230 14.02 20.69 15.61
N CYS A 231 12.84 20.67 16.23
CA CYS A 231 12.28 21.80 16.95
C CYS A 231 12.73 21.79 18.43
N SER A 232 12.63 22.94 19.09
CA SER A 232 13.05 23.06 20.48
C SER A 232 11.97 22.63 21.49
N SER A 233 10.69 22.63 21.08
CA SER A 233 9.57 22.13 21.91
C SER A 233 9.74 20.63 22.20
N LYS A 234 9.42 20.25 23.46
CA LYS A 234 9.36 18.88 23.92
C LYS A 234 7.93 18.34 24.01
N ASN A 235 6.93 19.22 23.80
CA ASN A 235 5.53 18.84 23.82
C ASN A 235 5.10 18.35 22.42
N PRO A 236 4.75 17.06 22.23
CA PRO A 236 4.32 16.55 20.94
C PRO A 236 3.09 17.25 20.36
N ALA A 237 2.18 17.72 21.23
CA ALA A 237 0.95 18.40 20.82
C ALA A 237 1.21 19.74 20.12
N ASP A 238 2.28 20.43 20.50
CA ASP A 238 2.69 21.70 19.92
C ASP A 238 3.69 21.52 18.77
N SER A 239 4.20 20.31 18.58
CA SER A 239 5.28 20.02 17.65
C SER A 239 4.77 19.40 16.38
N GLU A 240 5.39 19.79 15.26
CA GLU A 240 5.09 19.25 13.93
C GLU A 240 6.38 18.99 13.15
N ILE A 241 6.35 17.98 12.27
CA ILE A 241 7.46 17.62 11.41
C ILE A 241 7.05 17.72 9.94
N TYR A 242 7.87 18.39 9.14
CA TYR A 242 7.73 18.43 7.69
C TYR A 242 8.67 17.41 7.06
N LEU A 243 8.11 16.49 6.29
CA LEU A 243 8.83 15.57 5.41
C LEU A 243 8.97 16.25 4.06
N VAL A 244 10.16 16.76 3.75
CA VAL A 244 10.38 17.65 2.61
C VAL A 244 11.16 16.94 1.52
N GLU A 245 10.73 17.07 0.28
CA GLU A 245 11.44 16.54 -0.87
C GLU A 245 12.72 17.31 -1.16
N GLY A 246 13.85 16.60 -1.11
CA GLY A 246 15.17 17.12 -1.48
C GLY A 246 15.82 18.07 -0.46
N ASP A 247 17.12 18.25 -0.63
CA ASP A 247 17.93 19.11 0.24
C ASP A 247 17.70 20.61 -0.06
N SER A 248 17.32 20.99 -1.29
CA SER A 248 17.11 22.38 -1.68
C SER A 248 15.86 22.94 -0.98
N ALA A 249 14.69 22.32 -1.17
CA ALA A 249 13.47 22.72 -0.49
C ALA A 249 13.57 22.55 1.03
N GLY A 250 14.29 21.50 1.49
CA GLY A 250 14.63 21.31 2.89
C GLY A 250 15.45 22.46 3.48
N GLY A 251 16.33 23.08 2.71
CA GLY A 251 17.11 24.26 3.09
C GLY A 251 16.23 25.50 3.26
N SER A 252 15.37 25.80 2.28
CA SER A 252 14.40 26.90 2.36
C SER A 252 13.42 26.72 3.53
N ALA A 253 12.88 25.51 3.70
CA ALA A 253 11.98 25.17 4.81
C ALA A 253 12.67 25.35 6.17
N LYS A 254 13.91 24.90 6.31
CA LYS A 254 14.71 25.07 7.53
C LYS A 254 14.95 26.54 7.88
N SER A 255 15.16 27.38 6.88
CA SER A 255 15.38 28.81 7.06
C SER A 255 14.09 29.58 7.38
N GLY A 256 12.95 29.16 6.79
CA GLY A 256 11.64 29.82 6.97
C GLY A 256 10.81 29.36 8.17
N ARG A 257 11.12 28.20 8.75
CA ARG A 257 10.32 27.57 9.83
C ARG A 257 10.28 28.36 11.14
N ASP A 258 9.26 28.13 11.94
CA ASP A 258 9.34 28.37 13.39
C ASP A 258 10.14 27.25 14.07
N SER A 259 11.38 27.53 14.42
CA SER A 259 12.27 26.55 15.05
C SER A 259 11.81 26.10 16.44
N LYS A 260 10.84 26.75 17.05
CA LYS A 260 10.28 26.37 18.34
C LYS A 260 9.39 25.13 18.21
N THR A 261 8.55 25.07 17.19
CA THR A 261 7.49 24.07 17.05
C THR A 261 7.63 23.19 15.79
N GLN A 262 8.39 23.63 14.79
CA GLN A 262 8.49 22.95 13.49
C GLN A 262 9.85 22.28 13.31
N ALA A 263 9.83 20.98 13.03
CA ALA A 263 10.98 20.19 12.62
C ALA A 263 10.96 19.94 11.11
N ILE A 264 12.14 19.84 10.47
CA ILE A 264 12.28 19.56 9.05
C ILE A 264 13.14 18.32 8.85
N LEU A 265 12.60 17.34 8.12
CA LEU A 265 13.32 16.15 7.69
C LEU A 265 13.35 16.11 6.16
N PRO A 266 14.47 16.50 5.52
CA PRO A 266 14.62 16.37 4.08
C PRO A 266 14.78 14.90 3.69
N LEU A 267 14.07 14.47 2.63
CA LEU A 267 14.16 13.14 2.06
C LEU A 267 14.98 13.21 0.77
N ARG A 268 16.01 12.38 0.68
CA ARG A 268 16.93 12.38 -0.46
C ARG A 268 16.49 11.39 -1.51
N GLY A 269 15.78 11.88 -2.51
CA GLY A 269 15.26 11.07 -3.62
C GLY A 269 14.03 10.25 -3.24
N LYS A 270 13.67 9.33 -4.13
CA LYS A 270 12.48 8.49 -3.98
C LYS A 270 12.64 7.51 -2.81
N VAL A 271 11.69 7.52 -1.91
CA VAL A 271 11.63 6.59 -0.78
C VAL A 271 11.38 5.17 -1.32
N LEU A 272 11.85 4.15 -0.61
CA LEU A 272 11.63 2.76 -0.98
C LEU A 272 10.14 2.44 -1.06
N ASN A 273 9.71 1.78 -2.14
CA ASN A 273 8.35 1.24 -2.23
C ASN A 273 8.21 0.03 -1.30
N VAL A 274 7.58 0.25 -0.16
CA VAL A 274 7.41 -0.77 0.88
C VAL A 274 6.37 -1.84 0.55
N GLU A 275 5.51 -1.60 -0.45
CA GLU A 275 4.56 -2.61 -0.96
C GLU A 275 5.27 -3.79 -1.61
N ARG A 276 6.48 -3.55 -2.17
CA ARG A 276 7.30 -4.55 -2.87
C ARG A 276 8.54 -4.98 -2.09
N ALA A 277 8.82 -4.36 -0.96
CA ALA A 277 10.03 -4.60 -0.23
C ALA A 277 9.77 -5.44 1.01
N ARG A 278 10.65 -6.41 1.25
CA ARG A 278 10.69 -7.10 2.53
C ARG A 278 11.10 -6.15 3.65
N LEU A 279 10.70 -6.47 4.86
CA LEU A 279 10.97 -5.68 6.07
C LEU A 279 12.48 -5.46 6.31
N ASP A 280 13.32 -6.47 6.03
CA ASP A 280 14.79 -6.35 6.15
C ASP A 280 15.37 -5.30 5.21
N LYS A 281 14.93 -5.26 3.95
CA LYS A 281 15.33 -4.24 2.96
C LYS A 281 14.81 -2.85 3.37
N MET A 282 13.59 -2.79 3.87
CA MET A 282 13.01 -1.55 4.36
C MET A 282 13.83 -0.98 5.52
N LEU A 283 14.21 -1.80 6.49
CA LEU A 283 15.04 -1.40 7.64
C LEU A 283 16.52 -1.17 7.30
N ALA A 284 16.97 -1.58 6.12
CA ALA A 284 18.28 -1.21 5.56
C ALA A 284 18.23 0.14 4.80
N ASN A 285 17.06 0.68 4.49
CA ASN A 285 16.92 1.95 3.78
C ASN A 285 17.09 3.13 4.75
N ASN A 286 18.10 3.96 4.49
CA ASN A 286 18.46 5.09 5.37
C ASN A 286 17.34 6.13 5.52
N GLU A 287 16.52 6.36 4.48
CA GLU A 287 15.42 7.33 4.51
C GLU A 287 14.31 6.84 5.45
N ILE A 288 13.91 5.58 5.31
CA ILE A 288 12.90 4.94 6.17
C ILE A 288 13.38 4.88 7.62
N VAL A 289 14.64 4.47 7.85
CA VAL A 289 15.23 4.43 9.20
C VAL A 289 15.29 5.81 9.83
N SER A 290 15.64 6.85 9.05
CA SER A 290 15.65 8.23 9.52
C SER A 290 14.25 8.71 9.90
N LEU A 291 13.23 8.34 9.12
CA LEU A 291 11.83 8.65 9.39
C LEU A 291 11.35 7.98 10.69
N ILE A 292 11.56 6.67 10.84
CA ILE A 292 11.19 5.92 12.05
C ILE A 292 11.84 6.54 13.31
N LYS A 293 13.15 6.85 13.25
CA LYS A 293 13.89 7.48 14.36
C LYS A 293 13.38 8.88 14.67
N ALA A 294 13.09 9.69 13.64
CA ALA A 294 12.58 11.04 13.85
C ALA A 294 11.22 11.04 14.55
N LEU A 295 10.32 10.12 14.17
CA LEU A 295 8.98 10.00 14.74
C LEU A 295 9.00 9.46 16.17
N GLY A 296 9.91 8.54 16.51
CA GLY A 296 10.07 7.99 17.85
C GLY A 296 9.10 6.86 18.23
N VAL A 297 8.25 6.39 17.31
CA VAL A 297 7.17 5.41 17.58
C VAL A 297 7.57 3.94 17.41
N GLY A 298 8.79 3.65 16.94
CA GLY A 298 9.16 2.29 16.55
C GLY A 298 8.47 1.82 15.29
N ILE A 299 8.40 0.51 15.08
CA ILE A 299 7.73 -0.10 13.90
C ILE A 299 7.28 -1.52 14.24
N ASP A 300 6.17 -1.97 13.61
CA ASP A 300 5.59 -3.32 13.70
C ASP A 300 5.28 -3.70 15.18
N GLU A 301 5.72 -4.84 15.69
CA GLU A 301 5.44 -5.29 17.07
C GLU A 301 5.87 -4.30 18.17
N GLN A 302 6.75 -3.35 17.85
CA GLN A 302 7.28 -2.36 18.78
C GLN A 302 6.73 -0.95 18.51
N PHE A 303 5.73 -0.86 17.65
CA PHE A 303 5.05 0.40 17.39
C PHE A 303 4.27 0.85 18.63
N ASP A 304 4.62 2.03 19.13
CA ASP A 304 3.92 2.67 20.25
C ASP A 304 3.58 4.11 19.87
N ILE A 305 2.31 4.38 19.64
CA ILE A 305 1.82 5.72 19.32
C ILE A 305 2.09 6.73 20.43
N GLY A 306 2.18 6.26 21.69
CA GLY A 306 2.50 7.10 22.85
C GLY A 306 3.91 7.72 22.79
N GLY A 307 4.81 7.12 22.01
CA GLY A 307 6.15 7.63 21.75
C GLY A 307 6.23 8.71 20.66
N LEU A 308 5.11 9.09 20.04
CA LEU A 308 5.09 10.04 18.92
C LEU A 308 5.58 11.42 19.34
N ARG A 309 6.62 11.90 18.68
CA ARG A 309 7.27 13.19 19.01
C ARG A 309 6.59 14.40 18.39
N TYR A 310 5.79 14.22 17.35
CA TYR A 310 5.13 15.29 16.59
C TYR A 310 3.70 14.90 16.31
N HIS A 311 2.72 15.63 16.85
CA HIS A 311 1.31 15.35 16.60
C HIS A 311 0.81 15.81 15.24
N ARG A 312 1.67 16.47 14.43
CA ARG A 312 1.42 16.74 13.01
C ARG A 312 2.62 16.29 12.18
N ILE A 313 2.39 15.34 11.32
CA ILE A 313 3.35 14.85 10.34
C ILE A 313 2.87 15.36 8.99
N ILE A 314 3.64 16.23 8.36
CA ILE A 314 3.23 16.96 7.17
C ILE A 314 4.13 16.56 6.01
N ILE A 315 3.56 15.90 5.01
CA ILE A 315 4.25 15.57 3.76
C ILE A 315 4.21 16.82 2.88
N MET A 316 5.37 17.29 2.47
CA MET A 316 5.54 18.50 1.67
C MET A 316 6.47 18.18 0.48
N THR A 317 5.86 17.94 -0.67
CA THR A 317 6.53 17.55 -1.92
C THR A 317 6.25 18.57 -3.01
N ASP A 318 7.05 18.54 -4.07
CA ASP A 318 6.87 19.35 -5.27
C ASP A 318 5.50 19.07 -5.93
N ALA A 319 4.96 20.07 -6.62
CA ALA A 319 3.67 19.98 -7.30
C ALA A 319 3.81 19.34 -8.71
N ASP A 320 4.66 18.35 -8.85
CA ASP A 320 4.95 17.64 -10.08
C ASP A 320 4.67 16.13 -9.95
N VAL A 321 4.96 15.36 -11.01
CA VAL A 321 4.72 13.92 -11.04
C VAL A 321 5.64 13.15 -10.08
N ASP A 322 6.86 13.62 -9.87
CA ASP A 322 7.81 13.00 -8.96
C ASP A 322 7.43 13.25 -7.50
N GLY A 323 7.03 14.47 -7.15
CA GLY A 323 6.51 14.79 -5.82
C GLY A 323 5.23 14.04 -5.47
N SER A 324 4.31 13.89 -6.43
CA SER A 324 3.12 13.04 -6.28
C SER A 324 3.48 11.58 -6.04
N HIS A 325 4.53 11.07 -6.69
CA HIS A 325 5.03 9.72 -6.48
C HIS A 325 5.65 9.56 -5.09
N ILE A 326 6.47 10.51 -4.63
CA ILE A 326 7.05 10.49 -3.27
C ILE A 326 5.97 10.53 -2.20
N SER A 327 4.95 11.39 -2.37
CA SER A 327 3.79 11.44 -1.47
C SER A 327 3.08 10.08 -1.42
N THR A 328 2.88 9.42 -2.57
CA THR A 328 2.25 8.09 -2.63
C THR A 328 3.09 7.03 -1.93
N LEU A 329 4.41 7.04 -2.09
CA LEU A 329 5.32 6.11 -1.40
C LEU A 329 5.26 6.30 0.13
N LEU A 330 5.24 7.54 0.61
CA LEU A 330 5.10 7.85 2.04
C LEU A 330 3.73 7.43 2.58
N LEU A 331 2.64 7.72 1.84
CA LEU A 331 1.30 7.27 2.21
C LEU A 331 1.21 5.74 2.30
N THR A 332 1.85 5.02 1.35
CA THR A 332 1.96 3.55 1.38
C THR A 332 2.68 3.08 2.65
N PHE A 333 3.80 3.74 3.00
CA PHE A 333 4.55 3.42 4.21
C PHE A 333 3.71 3.62 5.49
N PHE A 334 3.05 4.77 5.64
CA PHE A 334 2.20 5.03 6.81
C PHE A 334 1.00 4.08 6.88
N PHE A 335 0.36 3.81 5.76
CA PHE A 335 -0.78 2.90 5.70
C PHE A 335 -0.42 1.46 6.07
N ARG A 336 0.74 0.96 5.60
CA ARG A 336 1.17 -0.43 5.84
C ARG A 336 1.80 -0.66 7.21
N TYR A 337 2.58 0.29 7.70
CA TYR A 337 3.43 0.07 8.88
C TYR A 337 3.09 0.95 10.08
N MET A 338 2.32 2.01 9.90
CA MET A 338 1.95 2.94 10.97
C MET A 338 0.50 3.43 10.83
N PRO A 339 -0.51 2.53 10.64
CA PRO A 339 -1.90 2.92 10.41
C PRO A 339 -2.47 3.79 11.53
N SER A 340 -2.09 3.55 12.77
CA SER A 340 -2.55 4.33 13.92
C SER A 340 -2.17 5.81 13.85
N ILE A 341 -1.13 6.20 13.10
CA ILE A 341 -0.81 7.61 12.85
C ILE A 341 -1.91 8.27 12.02
N ILE A 342 -2.45 7.56 11.02
CA ILE A 342 -3.56 8.05 10.19
C ILE A 342 -4.86 8.05 10.97
N GLU A 343 -5.16 6.96 11.67
CA GLU A 343 -6.40 6.78 12.46
C GLU A 343 -6.53 7.85 13.57
N ASN A 344 -5.43 8.23 14.21
CA ASN A 344 -5.41 9.29 15.21
C ASN A 344 -5.29 10.71 14.60
N GLY A 345 -5.30 10.82 13.26
CA GLY A 345 -5.37 12.11 12.56
C GLY A 345 -4.08 12.92 12.59
N HIS A 346 -2.92 12.27 12.71
CA HIS A 346 -1.62 12.93 12.79
C HIS A 346 -0.94 13.15 11.42
N LEU A 347 -1.44 12.58 10.33
CA LEU A 347 -0.84 12.67 9.00
C LEU A 347 -1.54 13.70 8.11
N TYR A 348 -0.76 14.58 7.48
CA TYR A 348 -1.24 15.66 6.62
C TYR A 348 -0.43 15.76 5.33
N LEU A 349 -1.07 16.28 4.28
CA LEU A 349 -0.43 16.74 3.05
C LEU A 349 -0.45 18.27 3.04
N ALA A 350 0.71 18.89 2.83
CA ALA A 350 0.77 20.33 2.57
C ALA A 350 0.31 20.61 1.14
N LYS A 351 -0.39 21.71 0.96
CA LYS A 351 -0.80 22.23 -0.35
C LYS A 351 -0.10 23.56 -0.61
N PRO A 352 1.09 23.57 -1.22
CA PRO A 352 1.75 24.80 -1.63
C PRO A 352 0.99 25.47 -2.78
N PRO A 353 1.15 26.79 -3.00
CA PRO A 353 0.55 27.47 -4.13
C PRO A 353 1.21 27.04 -5.44
N LEU A 354 0.42 26.98 -6.51
CA LEU A 354 0.90 26.70 -7.86
C LEU A 354 1.35 27.98 -8.60
N TYR A 355 0.78 29.13 -8.23
CA TYR A 355 1.05 30.40 -8.90
C TYR A 355 1.24 31.55 -7.91
N LEU A 356 2.08 32.49 -8.32
CA LEU A 356 2.17 33.83 -7.74
C LEU A 356 1.78 34.83 -8.80
N LEU A 357 0.68 35.56 -8.54
CA LEU A 357 0.25 36.67 -9.36
C LEU A 357 0.77 37.99 -8.74
N LYS A 358 1.57 38.76 -9.51
CA LYS A 358 2.14 40.05 -9.09
C LYS A 358 1.34 41.18 -9.71
N GLY A 359 0.64 41.94 -8.89
CA GLY A 359 -0.12 43.10 -9.28
C GLY A 359 0.70 44.39 -9.22
N SER A 360 0.06 45.52 -9.54
CA SER A 360 0.65 46.84 -9.38
C SER A 360 0.91 47.14 -7.89
N GLY A 361 2.02 47.82 -7.57
CA GLY A 361 2.32 48.25 -6.19
C GLY A 361 2.77 47.09 -5.26
N ASN A 362 3.46 46.08 -5.77
CA ASN A 362 3.95 44.92 -5.01
C ASN A 362 2.86 44.00 -4.40
N LYS A 363 1.62 44.11 -4.87
CA LYS A 363 0.57 43.21 -4.41
C LYS A 363 0.84 41.78 -4.92
N LYS A 364 1.08 40.86 -4.00
CA LYS A 364 1.29 39.44 -4.26
C LYS A 364 0.00 38.66 -3.96
N THR A 365 -0.47 37.81 -4.86
CA THR A 365 -1.61 36.90 -4.65
C THR A 365 -1.17 35.48 -4.97
N TYR A 366 -1.21 34.60 -4.00
CA TYR A 366 -0.91 33.19 -4.17
C TYR A 366 -2.17 32.41 -4.57
N VAL A 367 -2.01 31.47 -5.49
CA VAL A 367 -3.12 30.75 -6.11
C VAL A 367 -2.82 29.27 -6.15
N TYR A 368 -3.80 28.44 -5.83
CA TYR A 368 -3.63 27.01 -5.55
C TYR A 368 -4.16 26.09 -6.66
N SER A 369 -4.76 26.64 -7.72
CA SER A 369 -5.23 25.87 -8.88
C SER A 369 -5.27 26.71 -10.15
N ASP A 370 -5.29 26.04 -11.33
CA ASP A 370 -5.48 26.72 -12.61
C ASP A 370 -6.83 27.43 -12.69
N ILE A 371 -7.88 26.80 -12.15
CA ILE A 371 -9.23 27.35 -12.13
C ILE A 371 -9.25 28.67 -11.33
N GLU A 372 -8.72 28.66 -10.13
CA GLU A 372 -8.64 29.85 -9.28
C GLU A 372 -7.82 30.96 -9.92
N ARG A 373 -6.70 30.62 -10.60
CA ARG A 373 -5.90 31.57 -11.37
C ARG A 373 -6.73 32.25 -12.45
N ASP A 374 -7.44 31.46 -13.24
CA ASP A 374 -8.22 31.98 -14.37
C ASP A 374 -9.40 32.84 -13.88
N GLU A 375 -10.08 32.43 -12.81
CA GLU A 375 -11.15 33.21 -12.17
C GLU A 375 -10.64 34.59 -11.64
N ILE A 376 -9.47 34.58 -10.98
CA ILE A 376 -8.88 35.85 -10.49
C ILE A 376 -8.48 36.74 -11.67
N ILE A 377 -7.87 36.19 -12.71
CA ILE A 377 -7.48 36.97 -13.91
C ILE A 377 -8.70 37.54 -14.60
N ASP A 378 -9.75 36.74 -14.81
CA ASP A 378 -10.97 37.18 -15.48
C ASP A 378 -11.69 38.26 -14.63
N LYS A 379 -11.69 38.17 -13.30
CA LYS A 379 -12.21 39.21 -12.38
C LYS A 379 -11.40 40.48 -12.50
N LEU A 380 -10.07 40.42 -12.50
CA LEU A 380 -9.24 41.64 -12.67
C LEU A 380 -9.45 42.31 -14.00
N ILE A 381 -9.71 41.57 -15.08
CA ILE A 381 -10.06 42.12 -16.39
C ILE A 381 -11.41 42.81 -16.34
N ALA A 382 -12.41 42.25 -15.65
CA ALA A 382 -13.73 42.85 -15.48
C ALA A 382 -13.64 44.18 -14.68
N ASP A 383 -12.97 44.17 -13.54
CA ASP A 383 -12.78 45.33 -12.67
C ASP A 383 -12.09 46.50 -13.42
N ARG A 384 -11.09 46.18 -14.29
CA ARG A 384 -10.41 47.21 -15.10
C ARG A 384 -11.31 47.78 -16.20
N LYS A 385 -12.19 46.95 -16.81
CA LYS A 385 -13.18 47.42 -17.78
C LYS A 385 -14.18 48.35 -17.12
N GLU A 386 -14.68 48.01 -15.94
CA GLU A 386 -15.58 48.87 -15.16
C GLU A 386 -14.94 50.20 -14.74
N ALA A 387 -13.62 50.16 -14.43
CA ALA A 387 -12.84 51.37 -14.14
C ALA A 387 -12.51 52.22 -15.38
N GLY A 388 -13.04 51.88 -16.55
CA GLY A 388 -12.87 52.64 -17.79
C GLY A 388 -11.50 52.51 -18.47
N VAL A 389 -10.69 51.49 -18.09
CA VAL A 389 -9.41 51.23 -18.72
C VAL A 389 -9.65 50.59 -20.10
N LYS A 390 -9.12 51.20 -21.15
CA LYS A 390 -9.13 50.60 -22.50
C LYS A 390 -8.25 49.33 -22.50
N ILE A 391 -8.85 48.18 -22.71
CA ILE A 391 -8.20 46.88 -22.82
C ILE A 391 -8.24 46.45 -24.28
N ASP A 392 -7.07 46.14 -24.84
CA ASP A 392 -7.00 45.55 -26.17
C ASP A 392 -7.37 44.05 -26.09
N PRO A 393 -8.42 43.61 -26.81
CA PRO A 393 -8.81 42.18 -26.80
C PRO A 393 -7.77 41.25 -27.38
N THR A 394 -6.78 41.74 -28.14
CA THR A 394 -5.72 40.98 -28.77
C THR A 394 -4.51 40.76 -27.86
N ASP A 395 -4.42 41.51 -26.75
CA ASP A 395 -3.38 41.32 -25.75
C ASP A 395 -3.58 40.02 -24.98
N ASP A 396 -2.47 39.45 -24.47
CA ASP A 396 -2.56 38.30 -23.58
C ASP A 396 -3.33 38.60 -22.27
N LYS A 397 -3.87 37.58 -21.65
CA LYS A 397 -4.67 37.70 -20.40
C LYS A 397 -3.89 38.41 -19.27
N LYS A 398 -2.56 38.26 -19.22
CA LYS A 398 -1.70 38.90 -18.25
C LYS A 398 -1.74 40.43 -18.42
N LYS A 399 -1.57 40.93 -19.64
CA LYS A 399 -1.64 42.39 -19.94
C LYS A 399 -3.05 42.94 -19.74
N GLN A 400 -4.06 42.19 -20.19
CA GLN A 400 -5.46 42.58 -20.00
C GLN A 400 -5.81 42.73 -18.51
N SER A 401 -5.34 41.85 -17.64
CA SER A 401 -5.56 41.88 -16.19
C SER A 401 -4.76 42.96 -15.46
N GLY A 402 -3.68 43.49 -16.10
CA GLY A 402 -2.78 44.49 -15.49
C GLY A 402 -1.82 43.88 -14.47
N LEU A 403 -1.63 42.59 -14.49
CA LEU A 403 -0.61 41.92 -13.70
C LEU A 403 0.79 42.21 -14.28
N SER A 404 1.74 42.49 -13.42
CA SER A 404 3.13 42.67 -13.81
C SER A 404 3.79 41.35 -14.14
N ASP A 405 3.42 40.29 -13.38
CA ASP A 405 3.96 38.96 -13.58
C ASP A 405 3.00 37.86 -13.13
N ILE A 406 3.09 36.67 -13.78
CA ILE A 406 2.45 35.41 -13.40
C ILE A 406 3.53 34.37 -13.32
N GLN A 407 3.96 34.05 -12.12
CA GLN A 407 5.00 33.04 -11.87
C GLN A 407 4.33 31.71 -11.53
N ARG A 408 4.66 30.65 -12.28
CA ARG A 408 4.28 29.28 -11.94
C ARG A 408 5.39 28.67 -11.11
N TYR A 409 5.05 28.07 -9.97
CA TYR A 409 5.97 27.24 -9.20
C TYR A 409 5.88 25.81 -9.67
N LYS A 410 7.00 25.24 -10.11
CA LYS A 410 7.14 23.82 -10.48
C LYS A 410 7.54 22.98 -9.28
N GLY A 411 8.30 23.57 -8.35
CA GLY A 411 8.75 22.90 -7.15
C GLY A 411 8.97 23.87 -5.98
N LEU A 412 9.02 23.31 -4.78
CA LEU A 412 9.25 24.05 -3.52
C LEU A 412 10.62 24.74 -3.48
N GLY A 413 11.59 24.19 -4.22
CA GLY A 413 12.95 24.77 -4.34
C GLY A 413 12.99 26.10 -5.09
N GLU A 414 11.92 26.48 -5.80
CA GLU A 414 11.78 27.79 -6.46
C GLU A 414 11.24 28.87 -5.51
N MET A 415 10.78 28.47 -4.33
CA MET A 415 10.29 29.39 -3.30
C MET A 415 11.42 29.77 -2.35
N ASP A 416 11.52 31.06 -2.04
CA ASP A 416 12.39 31.50 -0.95
C ASP A 416 11.77 31.15 0.43
N ALA A 417 12.56 31.32 1.49
CA ALA A 417 12.16 30.96 2.84
C ALA A 417 10.92 31.73 3.35
N GLU A 418 10.80 33.02 2.97
CA GLU A 418 9.67 33.87 3.35
C GLU A 418 8.38 33.43 2.62
N GLN A 419 8.48 33.17 1.31
CA GLN A 419 7.34 32.68 0.53
C GLN A 419 6.83 31.34 1.04
N LEU A 420 7.75 30.42 1.35
CA LEU A 420 7.41 29.09 1.87
C LEU A 420 6.76 29.18 3.27
N TRP A 421 7.25 30.09 4.11
CA TRP A 421 6.62 30.40 5.40
C TRP A 421 5.22 30.91 5.20
N ASP A 422 5.05 32.00 4.46
CA ASP A 422 3.78 32.72 4.32
C ASP A 422 2.66 31.85 3.76
N THR A 423 2.98 30.89 2.88
CA THR A 423 1.99 30.14 2.11
C THR A 423 1.76 28.72 2.61
N THR A 424 2.81 28.08 3.16
CA THR A 424 2.79 26.63 3.36
C THR A 424 3.14 26.20 4.79
N MET A 425 3.90 27.02 5.53
CA MET A 425 4.37 26.65 6.87
C MET A 425 3.72 27.44 7.99
N ASN A 426 3.31 28.68 7.76
CA ASN A 426 2.65 29.50 8.77
C ASN A 426 1.27 28.89 9.14
N PRO A 427 1.05 28.50 10.41
CA PRO A 427 -0.22 27.92 10.85
C PRO A 427 -1.48 28.74 10.54
N GLU A 428 -1.35 30.06 10.41
CA GLU A 428 -2.47 30.96 10.15
C GLU A 428 -2.92 30.97 8.68
N ASN A 429 -2.00 30.72 7.73
CA ASN A 429 -2.23 30.89 6.30
C ASN A 429 -2.20 29.58 5.50
N ARG A 430 -1.50 28.57 6.01
CA ARG A 430 -1.26 27.33 5.28
C ARG A 430 -2.52 26.50 5.06
N VAL A 431 -2.54 25.76 3.96
CA VAL A 431 -3.56 24.77 3.67
C VAL A 431 -3.00 23.36 3.87
N LEU A 432 -3.59 22.62 4.81
CA LEU A 432 -3.27 21.24 5.08
C LEU A 432 -4.46 20.32 4.79
N ILE A 433 -4.21 19.21 4.12
CA ILE A 433 -5.20 18.16 3.87
C ILE A 433 -4.92 17.03 4.86
N GLN A 434 -5.83 16.79 5.80
CA GLN A 434 -5.71 15.63 6.71
C GLN A 434 -5.94 14.34 5.95
N VAL A 435 -5.01 13.40 6.09
CA VAL A 435 -5.14 12.06 5.50
C VAL A 435 -6.09 11.23 6.35
N LYS A 436 -7.09 10.63 5.71
CA LYS A 436 -8.08 9.75 6.35
C LYS A 436 -8.25 8.48 5.54
N VAL A 437 -8.51 7.37 6.22
CA VAL A 437 -8.94 6.11 5.61
C VAL A 437 -10.43 5.96 5.88
N GLU A 438 -11.24 6.21 4.87
CA GLU A 438 -12.70 6.05 4.97
C GLU A 438 -13.14 4.59 4.82
N ASP A 439 -12.38 3.81 4.04
CA ASP A 439 -12.64 2.42 3.72
C ASP A 439 -11.30 1.69 3.57
N ALA A 440 -10.95 0.88 4.56
CA ALA A 440 -9.65 0.20 4.61
C ALA A 440 -9.48 -0.82 3.48
N GLU A 441 -10.55 -1.53 3.09
CA GLU A 441 -10.49 -2.53 2.01
C GLU A 441 -10.25 -1.85 0.65
N LYS A 442 -10.92 -0.74 0.39
CA LYS A 442 -10.69 0.04 -0.85
C LYS A 442 -9.31 0.66 -0.88
N ALA A 443 -8.82 1.17 0.25
CA ALA A 443 -7.47 1.72 0.36
C ALA A 443 -6.42 0.62 0.10
N ASP A 444 -6.57 -0.55 0.71
CA ASP A 444 -5.71 -1.71 0.48
C ASP A 444 -5.69 -2.12 -1.00
N ALA A 445 -6.87 -2.26 -1.61
CA ALA A 445 -7.00 -2.60 -3.02
C ALA A 445 -6.34 -1.56 -3.96
N ILE A 446 -6.42 -0.26 -3.63
CA ILE A 446 -5.79 0.80 -4.40
C ILE A 446 -4.27 0.78 -4.25
N PHE A 447 -3.74 0.66 -3.03
CA PHE A 447 -2.29 0.56 -2.81
C PHE A 447 -1.70 -0.67 -3.49
N ASN A 448 -2.34 -1.83 -3.37
CA ASN A 448 -1.92 -3.05 -4.04
C ASN A 448 -1.92 -2.87 -5.58
N LYS A 449 -2.96 -2.25 -6.13
CA LYS A 449 -3.08 -1.98 -7.58
C LYS A 449 -2.02 -1.02 -8.10
N LEU A 450 -1.78 0.09 -7.39
CA LEU A 450 -0.89 1.16 -7.85
C LEU A 450 0.58 0.89 -7.50
N MET A 451 0.84 0.34 -6.32
CA MET A 451 2.18 0.18 -5.74
C MET A 451 2.65 -1.26 -5.72
N GLY A 452 1.76 -2.24 -5.90
CA GLY A 452 2.04 -3.66 -5.92
C GLY A 452 2.89 -4.13 -7.10
N GLU A 453 3.26 -5.40 -7.11
CA GLU A 453 4.13 -6.01 -8.13
C GLU A 453 3.44 -6.14 -9.49
N GLU A 454 2.13 -6.33 -9.51
CA GLU A 454 1.36 -6.59 -10.74
C GLU A 454 1.26 -5.35 -11.65
N VAL A 455 2.03 -5.38 -12.74
CA VAL A 455 2.06 -4.30 -13.73
C VAL A 455 0.71 -4.18 -14.46
N GLU A 456 0.05 -5.30 -14.73
CA GLU A 456 -1.19 -5.34 -15.51
C GLU A 456 -2.35 -4.64 -14.78
N LEU A 457 -2.48 -4.81 -13.47
CA LEU A 457 -3.48 -4.11 -12.66
C LEU A 457 -3.30 -2.60 -12.75
N ARG A 458 -2.06 -2.13 -12.66
CA ARG A 458 -1.72 -0.70 -12.76
C ARG A 458 -1.97 -0.17 -14.16
N LYS A 459 -1.57 -0.90 -15.20
CA LYS A 459 -1.80 -0.55 -16.60
C LYS A 459 -3.31 -0.41 -16.90
N ASN A 460 -4.11 -1.39 -16.48
CA ASN A 460 -5.56 -1.36 -16.66
C ASN A 460 -6.21 -0.19 -15.91
N PHE A 461 -5.74 0.11 -14.70
CA PHE A 461 -6.19 1.29 -13.96
C PHE A 461 -5.88 2.58 -14.70
N ILE A 462 -4.65 2.76 -15.19
CA ILE A 462 -4.24 3.95 -15.95
C ILE A 462 -5.07 4.08 -17.23
N GLN A 463 -5.22 3.01 -18.01
CA GLN A 463 -5.99 3.02 -19.25
C GLN A 463 -7.47 3.35 -19.03
N SER A 464 -8.08 2.76 -18.00
CA SER A 464 -9.49 3.02 -17.66
C SER A 464 -9.74 4.45 -17.18
N ARG A 465 -8.73 5.10 -16.60
CA ARG A 465 -8.78 6.46 -16.06
C ARG A 465 -8.18 7.54 -16.96
N ALA A 466 -7.57 7.17 -18.08
CA ALA A 466 -6.89 8.10 -18.99
C ALA A 466 -7.77 9.29 -19.42
N LYS A 467 -9.06 9.06 -19.65
CA LYS A 467 -10.02 10.11 -20.03
C LYS A 467 -10.32 11.16 -18.94
N PHE A 468 -9.94 10.89 -17.70
CA PHE A 468 -10.13 11.81 -16.58
C PHE A 468 -8.88 12.63 -16.24
N VAL A 469 -7.77 12.35 -16.91
CA VAL A 469 -6.53 13.13 -16.77
C VAL A 469 -6.77 14.50 -17.39
N LYS A 470 -6.58 15.57 -16.60
CA LYS A 470 -6.77 16.96 -17.04
C LYS A 470 -5.44 17.58 -17.28
N ASP A 471 -4.43 17.52 -16.69
CA ASP A 471 -3.16 18.23 -16.91
C ASP A 471 -2.05 17.21 -17.19
N LEU A 472 -1.81 16.97 -18.47
CA LEU A 472 -0.64 16.23 -18.91
C LEU A 472 0.54 17.22 -18.98
N ASP A 473 1.53 17.01 -18.16
CA ASP A 473 2.83 17.67 -18.31
C ASP A 473 3.57 16.98 -19.47
N ILE A 474 3.40 17.54 -20.70
CA ILE A 474 4.00 17.05 -21.95
C ILE A 474 5.19 17.94 -22.29
#